data_1fa739199f7c43cb5f079e5146d9e06d
#
_entry.id   1fa739199f7c43cb5f079e5146d9e06d
#
_cell.length_a   1.000
_cell.length_b   1.000
_cell.length_c   1.000
_cell.angle_alpha   90.00
_cell.angle_beta   90.00
_cell.angle_gamma   90.00
#
_symmetry.space_group_name_H-M   'P 1'
#
loop_
_entity.id
_entity.type
_entity.pdbx_description
1 polymer ?
#
loop_
_entity_poly.entity_id
_entity_poly.type
_entity_poly.pdbx_seq_one_letter_code
_entity_poly.pdbx_strand_id
1 'polypeptide(L)'
;RSGLGRDSRVRPIHRGQGRSHKFAAKLRLMTEKNLARLLASLRDADVRRLAWAIGSPSLFDSGNAAWQGRLRSDEWSANELARCTGWLRALDDKPDTLHAALGDPTVAIPLGHTFEKYVLFWQAARPDVRAATRGLIVRNGNRTVGEFDVVLLRHDGVIETLEVTVKYYLNLRPELGIDG
;
A
#
# COMPACT_ATOMS: atom_id res chain seq x y z
N ARG A 1 14.72 -59.93 -23.39
CA ARG A 1 14.88 -59.04 -24.56
C ARG A 1 14.33 -57.69 -24.26
N SER A 2 15.25 -56.78 -24.31
CA SER A 2 15.24 -55.38 -24.79
C SER A 2 14.24 -54.47 -24.10
N GLY A 3 14.61 -53.48 -23.28
CA GLY A 3 15.63 -52.46 -23.53
C GLY A 3 14.91 -51.25 -24.09
N LEU A 4 14.88 -50.17 -23.35
CA LEU A 4 15.14 -48.85 -23.83
C LEU A 4 14.76 -47.82 -22.70
N GLY A 5 15.78 -47.41 -21.96
CA GLY A 5 15.70 -46.24 -21.16
C GLY A 5 15.50 -45.00 -22.03
N ARG A 6 14.61 -44.11 -21.61
CA ARG A 6 14.64 -42.70 -22.03
C ARG A 6 14.91 -41.88 -20.78
N ASP A 7 16.17 -41.54 -20.66
CA ASP A 7 16.68 -40.48 -19.79
C ASP A 7 16.21 -39.13 -20.34
N SER A 8 15.10 -38.61 -19.80
CA SER A 8 14.65 -37.24 -20.08
C SER A 8 15.18 -36.33 -19.00
N ARG A 9 16.43 -35.92 -19.14
CA ARG A 9 16.99 -34.81 -18.36
C ARG A 9 16.24 -33.54 -18.67
N VAL A 10 15.27 -33.19 -17.83
CA VAL A 10 14.68 -31.86 -17.80
C VAL A 10 15.77 -30.88 -17.34
N ARG A 11 16.26 -30.09 -18.27
CA ARG A 11 17.16 -28.98 -17.93
C ARG A 11 16.38 -27.91 -17.18
N PRO A 12 16.82 -27.42 -16.02
CA PRO A 12 16.14 -26.32 -15.35
C PRO A 12 16.33 -25.03 -16.16
N ILE A 13 15.21 -24.41 -16.51
CA ILE A 13 15.21 -23.10 -17.20
C ILE A 13 15.48 -22.00 -16.16
N HIS A 14 16.76 -21.73 -15.88
CA HIS A 14 17.22 -20.72 -14.94
C HIS A 14 17.63 -19.39 -15.62
N ARG A 15 16.93 -18.90 -16.64
CA ARG A 15 17.31 -17.65 -17.33
C ARG A 15 16.37 -16.45 -17.20
N GLY A 16 15.28 -16.52 -16.41
CA GLY A 16 14.30 -15.43 -16.30
C GLY A 16 14.38 -14.55 -15.06
N GLN A 17 14.87 -15.07 -13.93
CA GLN A 17 14.76 -14.39 -12.63
C GLN A 17 15.63 -13.14 -12.47
N GLY A 18 16.85 -13.10 -13.01
CA GLY A 18 17.77 -11.97 -12.81
C GLY A 18 17.38 -10.67 -13.51
N ARG A 19 16.61 -10.72 -14.60
CA ARG A 19 16.12 -9.51 -15.31
C ARG A 19 14.92 -8.90 -14.60
N SER A 20 14.04 -9.73 -14.02
CA SER A 20 12.86 -9.29 -13.27
C SER A 20 13.24 -8.53 -12.00
N HIS A 21 14.20 -9.02 -11.21
CA HIS A 21 14.65 -8.35 -9.97
C HIS A 21 15.31 -6.99 -10.23
N LYS A 22 16.13 -6.85 -11.28
CA LYS A 22 16.75 -5.57 -11.64
C LYS A 22 15.73 -4.54 -12.11
N PHE A 23 14.71 -4.97 -12.85
CA PHE A 23 13.63 -4.11 -13.30
C PHE A 23 12.78 -3.63 -12.12
N ALA A 24 12.36 -4.54 -11.21
CA ALA A 24 11.62 -4.21 -10.01
C ALA A 24 12.39 -3.23 -9.09
N ALA A 25 13.69 -3.46 -8.88
CA ALA A 25 14.53 -2.56 -8.09
C ALA A 25 14.64 -1.16 -8.72
N LYS A 26 14.78 -1.07 -10.05
CA LYS A 26 14.80 0.22 -10.76
C LYS A 26 13.47 0.96 -10.66
N LEU A 27 12.36 0.24 -10.82
CA LEU A 27 11.02 0.81 -10.69
C LEU A 27 10.79 1.34 -9.27
N ARG A 28 11.14 0.56 -8.25
CA ARG A 28 11.05 0.98 -6.84
C ARG A 28 11.85 2.26 -6.58
N LEU A 29 13.09 2.33 -7.03
CA LEU A 29 13.94 3.53 -6.87
C LEU A 29 13.35 4.77 -7.58
N MET A 30 12.74 4.59 -8.75
CA MET A 30 12.06 5.69 -9.45
C MET A 30 10.82 6.15 -8.69
N THR A 31 10.05 5.23 -8.13
CA THR A 31 8.86 5.52 -7.32
C THR A 31 9.25 6.28 -6.06
N GLU A 32 10.28 5.84 -5.35
CA GLU A 32 10.79 6.51 -4.15
C GLU A 32 11.26 7.95 -4.44
N LYS A 33 11.96 8.16 -5.55
CA LYS A 33 12.40 9.50 -5.98
C LYS A 33 11.22 10.42 -6.34
N ASN A 34 10.21 9.89 -7.02
CA ASN A 34 9.02 10.67 -7.39
C ASN A 34 8.19 11.01 -6.15
N LEU A 35 8.00 10.05 -5.25
CA LEU A 35 7.36 10.29 -3.96
C LEU A 35 8.10 11.36 -3.16
N ALA A 36 9.42 11.25 -3.01
CA ALA A 36 10.23 12.22 -2.27
C ALA A 36 10.11 13.64 -2.84
N ARG A 37 10.12 13.78 -4.19
CA ARG A 37 9.93 15.09 -4.85
C ARG A 37 8.54 15.66 -4.58
N LEU A 38 7.50 14.83 -4.65
CA LEU A 38 6.14 15.26 -4.36
C LEU A 38 6.03 15.71 -2.90
N LEU A 39 6.50 14.90 -1.95
CA LEU A 39 6.47 15.23 -0.52
C LEU A 39 7.19 16.55 -0.20
N ALA A 40 8.33 16.81 -0.87
CA ALA A 40 9.08 18.06 -0.71
C ALA A 40 8.33 19.29 -1.29
N SER A 41 7.40 19.08 -2.23
CA SER A 41 6.63 20.17 -2.86
C SER A 41 5.32 20.50 -2.14
N LEU A 42 4.83 19.62 -1.28
CA LEU A 42 3.60 19.82 -0.51
C LEU A 42 3.87 20.60 0.77
N ARG A 43 2.99 21.53 1.11
CA ARG A 43 3.11 22.43 2.28
C ARG A 43 2.44 21.86 3.52
N ASP A 44 1.22 21.34 3.34
CA ASP A 44 0.44 20.80 4.45
C ASP A 44 0.99 19.45 4.92
N ALA A 45 1.08 19.28 6.25
CA ALA A 45 1.68 18.08 6.85
C ALA A 45 0.81 16.84 6.64
N ASP A 46 -0.50 16.98 6.70
CA ASP A 46 -1.42 15.85 6.56
C ASP A 46 -1.58 15.44 5.09
N VAL A 47 -1.52 16.39 4.17
CA VAL A 47 -1.46 16.09 2.73
C VAL A 47 -0.16 15.36 2.37
N ARG A 48 0.99 15.73 2.98
CA ARG A 48 2.23 14.95 2.82
C ARG A 48 2.10 13.52 3.35
N ARG A 49 1.48 13.32 4.52
CA ARG A 49 1.24 11.99 5.10
C ARG A 49 0.30 11.17 4.22
N LEU A 50 -0.74 11.80 3.68
CA LEU A 50 -1.65 11.16 2.73
C LEU A 50 -0.93 10.74 1.43
N ALA A 51 -0.11 11.62 0.85
CA ALA A 51 0.69 11.31 -0.33
C ALA A 51 1.67 10.15 -0.06
N TRP A 52 2.27 10.12 1.13
CA TRP A 52 3.11 9.02 1.59
C TRP A 52 2.30 7.71 1.71
N ALA A 53 1.10 7.75 2.28
CA ALA A 53 0.24 6.58 2.42
C ALA A 53 -0.16 5.97 1.05
N ILE A 54 -0.36 6.81 0.03
CA ILE A 54 -0.69 6.37 -1.34
C ILE A 54 0.52 5.78 -2.06
N GLY A 55 1.68 6.44 -1.95
CA GLY A 55 2.84 6.18 -2.80
C GLY A 55 3.94 5.36 -2.17
N SER A 56 3.83 4.99 -0.88
CA SER A 56 4.85 4.18 -0.22
C SER A 56 4.97 2.80 -0.84
N PRO A 57 6.19 2.30 -1.03
CA PRO A 57 6.41 0.94 -1.49
C PRO A 57 5.89 -0.08 -0.47
N SER A 58 5.50 -1.25 -0.96
CA SER A 58 5.07 -2.35 -0.11
C SER A 58 6.20 -2.81 0.82
N LEU A 59 5.86 -3.19 2.06
CA LEU A 59 6.78 -3.83 3.00
C LEU A 59 7.17 -5.25 2.56
N PHE A 60 6.32 -5.88 1.76
CA PHE A 60 6.45 -7.28 1.36
C PHE A 60 6.60 -7.38 -0.15
N ASP A 61 7.28 -8.44 -0.58
CA ASP A 61 7.33 -8.80 -2.01
C ASP A 61 5.95 -9.26 -2.49
N SER A 62 5.30 -8.42 -3.31
CA SER A 62 3.98 -8.71 -3.87
C SER A 62 3.98 -9.88 -4.85
N GLY A 63 5.16 -10.25 -5.37
CA GLY A 63 5.34 -11.42 -6.25
C GLY A 63 5.37 -12.76 -5.50
N ASN A 64 5.43 -12.74 -4.16
CA ASN A 64 5.42 -13.97 -3.37
C ASN A 64 4.05 -14.66 -3.48
N ALA A 65 4.05 -15.94 -3.88
CA ALA A 65 2.85 -16.75 -4.08
C ALA A 65 1.97 -16.88 -2.82
N ALA A 66 2.54 -16.74 -1.62
CA ALA A 66 1.79 -16.77 -0.37
C ALA A 66 0.68 -15.69 -0.31
N TRP A 67 0.87 -14.57 -0.99
CA TRP A 67 -0.13 -13.49 -1.03
C TRP A 67 -1.28 -13.73 -2.02
N GLN A 68 -1.13 -14.68 -2.94
CA GLN A 68 -2.17 -15.01 -3.94
C GLN A 68 -2.70 -13.78 -4.69
N GLY A 69 -1.84 -12.82 -5.02
CA GLY A 69 -2.21 -11.57 -5.68
C GLY A 69 -2.98 -10.54 -4.82
N ARG A 70 -3.13 -10.79 -3.52
CA ARG A 70 -3.86 -9.90 -2.61
C ARG A 70 -3.05 -8.70 -2.12
N LEU A 71 -1.73 -8.72 -2.28
CA LEU A 71 -0.86 -7.62 -1.92
C LEU A 71 -0.67 -6.65 -3.10
N ARG A 72 -0.85 -5.36 -2.86
CA ARG A 72 -0.59 -4.33 -3.86
C ARG A 72 0.91 -4.23 -4.15
N SER A 73 1.26 -4.12 -5.44
CA SER A 73 2.64 -4.00 -5.88
C SER A 73 3.16 -2.57 -5.77
N ASP A 74 4.49 -2.40 -5.77
CA ASP A 74 5.13 -1.09 -5.85
C ASP A 74 4.74 -0.34 -7.13
N GLU A 75 4.53 -1.06 -8.25
CA GLU A 75 4.05 -0.47 -9.50
C GLU A 75 2.62 0.07 -9.36
N TRP A 76 1.75 -0.65 -8.66
CA TRP A 76 0.41 -0.18 -8.35
C TRP A 76 0.46 1.11 -7.54
N SER A 77 1.26 1.18 -6.48
CA SER A 77 1.43 2.38 -5.64
C SER A 77 1.97 3.57 -6.44
N ALA A 78 2.93 3.32 -7.35
CA ALA A 78 3.48 4.34 -8.24
C ALA A 78 2.42 4.93 -9.18
N ASN A 79 1.61 4.06 -9.79
CA ASN A 79 0.54 4.45 -10.70
C ASN A 79 -0.56 5.24 -9.96
N GLU A 80 -0.94 4.79 -8.75
CA GLU A 80 -1.91 5.50 -7.93
C GLU A 80 -1.39 6.88 -7.50
N LEU A 81 -0.14 6.99 -7.08
CA LEU A 81 0.46 8.28 -6.74
C LEU A 81 0.46 9.23 -7.94
N ALA A 82 0.84 8.74 -9.13
CA ALA A 82 0.83 9.53 -10.35
C ALA A 82 -0.58 10.03 -10.67
N ARG A 83 -1.58 9.16 -10.57
CA ARG A 83 -3.00 9.48 -10.79
C ARG A 83 -3.53 10.52 -9.78
N CYS A 84 -3.10 10.42 -8.52
CA CYS A 84 -3.55 11.30 -7.45
C CYS A 84 -2.77 12.60 -7.34
N THR A 85 -1.65 12.79 -8.05
CA THR A 85 -0.75 13.95 -7.87
C THR A 85 -1.47 15.29 -8.05
N GLY A 86 -2.32 15.43 -9.07
CA GLY A 86 -3.08 16.66 -9.29
C GLY A 86 -4.09 16.96 -8.17
N TRP A 87 -4.80 15.92 -7.73
CA TRP A 87 -5.73 16.01 -6.61
C TRP A 87 -5.01 16.34 -5.29
N LEU A 88 -3.87 15.73 -5.01
CA LEU A 88 -3.07 16.03 -3.82
C LEU A 88 -2.59 17.48 -3.78
N ARG A 89 -2.20 18.04 -4.93
CA ARG A 89 -1.82 19.47 -5.00
C ARG A 89 -3.01 20.39 -4.75
N ALA A 90 -4.16 20.08 -5.35
CA ALA A 90 -5.38 20.86 -5.09
C ALA A 90 -5.82 20.77 -3.62
N LEU A 91 -5.64 19.60 -3.00
CA LEU A 91 -5.90 19.38 -1.59
C LEU A 91 -4.91 20.14 -0.70
N ASP A 92 -3.62 20.25 -1.11
CA ASP A 92 -2.59 21.03 -0.41
C ASP A 92 -2.88 22.52 -0.38
N ASP A 93 -3.58 23.02 -1.39
CA ASP A 93 -4.05 24.41 -1.43
C ASP A 93 -5.28 24.67 -0.52
N LYS A 94 -6.10 23.63 -0.26
CA LYS A 94 -7.32 23.69 0.57
C LYS A 94 -7.50 22.38 1.36
N PRO A 95 -6.75 22.18 2.46
CA PRO A 95 -6.72 20.92 3.18
C PRO A 95 -7.90 20.68 4.15
N ASP A 96 -8.83 21.63 4.26
CA ASP A 96 -9.89 21.62 5.28
C ASP A 96 -10.73 20.33 5.29
N THR A 97 -11.00 19.76 4.12
CA THR A 97 -11.77 18.50 4.02
C THR A 97 -11.00 17.31 4.56
N LEU A 98 -9.68 17.28 4.37
CA LEU A 98 -8.82 16.26 4.96
C LEU A 98 -8.75 16.42 6.47
N HIS A 99 -8.50 17.64 6.95
CA HIS A 99 -8.45 17.93 8.38
C HIS A 99 -9.75 17.58 9.09
N ALA A 100 -10.90 17.90 8.51
CA ALA A 100 -12.21 17.51 9.04
C ALA A 100 -12.37 15.98 9.12
N ALA A 101 -11.91 15.23 8.10
CA ALA A 101 -11.96 13.77 8.08
C ALA A 101 -11.02 13.12 9.11
N LEU A 102 -9.87 13.74 9.38
CA LEU A 102 -8.90 13.26 10.38
C LEU A 102 -9.39 13.53 11.81
N GLY A 103 -10.12 14.63 12.02
CA GLY A 103 -10.64 15.07 13.31
C GLY A 103 -9.65 15.89 14.12
N ASP A 104 -9.92 16.03 15.42
CA ASP A 104 -9.13 16.87 16.32
C ASP A 104 -7.68 16.36 16.46
N PRO A 105 -6.66 17.16 16.07
CA PRO A 105 -5.26 16.77 16.17
C PRO A 105 -4.73 16.68 17.61
N THR A 106 -5.46 17.22 18.59
CA THR A 106 -5.06 17.15 20.01
C THR A 106 -5.40 15.81 20.64
N VAL A 107 -6.26 15.01 20.00
CA VAL A 107 -6.63 13.68 20.46
C VAL A 107 -5.57 12.67 20.00
N ALA A 108 -4.89 12.05 20.97
CA ALA A 108 -3.92 11.00 20.68
C ALA A 108 -4.63 9.77 20.10
N ILE A 109 -4.31 9.44 18.85
CA ILE A 109 -4.84 8.26 18.13
C ILE A 109 -3.66 7.34 17.81
N PRO A 110 -3.79 6.01 17.98
CA PRO A 110 -2.79 5.07 17.55
C PRO A 110 -2.45 5.25 16.06
N LEU A 111 -1.16 5.07 15.73
CA LEU A 111 -0.66 5.28 14.39
C LEU A 111 -1.43 4.48 13.32
N GLY A 112 -1.75 3.21 13.60
CA GLY A 112 -2.54 2.36 12.70
C GLY A 112 -3.89 3.00 12.35
N HIS A 113 -4.63 3.45 13.36
CA HIS A 113 -5.92 4.11 13.15
C HIS A 113 -5.81 5.43 12.41
N THR A 114 -4.73 6.19 12.62
CA THR A 114 -4.46 7.42 11.85
C THR A 114 -4.21 7.06 10.38
N PHE A 115 -3.43 6.02 10.12
CA PHE A 115 -3.15 5.55 8.76
C PHE A 115 -4.41 5.04 8.04
N GLU A 116 -5.27 4.30 8.73
CA GLU A 116 -6.58 3.87 8.22
C GLU A 116 -7.47 5.06 7.82
N LYS A 117 -7.44 6.18 8.59
CA LYS A 117 -8.18 7.40 8.23
C LYS A 117 -7.68 8.01 6.93
N TYR A 118 -6.37 8.07 6.69
CA TYR A 118 -5.82 8.53 5.42
C TYR A 118 -6.25 7.63 4.26
N VAL A 119 -6.16 6.32 4.44
CA VAL A 119 -6.57 5.36 3.41
C VAL A 119 -8.07 5.48 3.14
N LEU A 120 -8.91 5.57 4.17
CA LEU A 120 -10.36 5.76 4.01
C LEU A 120 -10.67 7.04 3.23
N PHE A 121 -10.06 8.18 3.61
CA PHE A 121 -10.26 9.46 2.95
C PHE A 121 -9.91 9.40 1.46
N TRP A 122 -8.75 8.81 1.14
CA TRP A 122 -8.31 8.62 -0.23
C TRP A 122 -9.26 7.71 -1.02
N GLN A 123 -9.62 6.56 -0.45
CA GLN A 123 -10.49 5.61 -1.13
C GLN A 123 -11.92 6.16 -1.34
N ALA A 124 -12.44 6.91 -0.38
CA ALA A 124 -13.74 7.57 -0.51
C ALA A 124 -13.77 8.67 -1.58
N ALA A 125 -12.61 9.25 -1.91
CA ALA A 125 -12.49 10.25 -2.99
C ALA A 125 -12.42 9.62 -4.40
N ARG A 126 -12.38 8.30 -4.52
CA ARG A 126 -12.37 7.62 -5.83
C ARG A 126 -13.72 7.75 -6.51
N PRO A 127 -13.76 8.10 -7.82
CA PRO A 127 -15.03 8.30 -8.54
C PRO A 127 -15.85 7.02 -8.74
N ASP A 128 -15.23 5.83 -8.61
CA ASP A 128 -15.90 4.54 -8.71
C ASP A 128 -16.44 4.02 -7.36
N VAL A 129 -16.15 4.70 -6.26
CA VAL A 129 -16.61 4.34 -4.92
C VAL A 129 -17.87 5.11 -4.55
N ARG A 130 -18.93 4.37 -4.24
CA ARG A 130 -20.23 4.89 -3.80
C ARG A 130 -20.26 5.17 -2.30
N ALA A 131 -19.65 4.28 -1.51
CA ALA A 131 -19.58 4.39 -0.06
C ALA A 131 -18.31 3.72 0.46
N ALA A 132 -17.76 4.26 1.54
CA ALA A 132 -16.59 3.73 2.22
C ALA A 132 -16.81 3.79 3.74
N THR A 133 -16.37 2.76 4.45
CA THR A 133 -16.38 2.72 5.92
C THR A 133 -15.12 2.04 6.43
N ARG A 134 -14.78 2.27 7.70
CA ARG A 134 -13.68 1.59 8.39
C ARG A 134 -14.17 0.92 9.67
N GLY A 135 -13.41 -0.04 10.19
CA GLY A 135 -13.66 -0.67 11.46
C GLY A 135 -14.94 -1.53 11.44
N LEU A 136 -15.21 -2.22 10.31
CA LEU A 136 -16.41 -3.06 10.21
C LEU A 136 -16.23 -4.37 10.99
N ILE A 137 -16.84 -4.44 12.15
CA ILE A 137 -16.77 -5.63 13.01
C ILE A 137 -17.69 -6.74 12.46
N VAL A 138 -17.11 -7.91 12.25
CA VAL A 138 -17.83 -9.13 11.86
C VAL A 138 -18.15 -9.96 13.10
N ARG A 139 -19.42 -10.33 13.26
CA ARG A 139 -19.90 -11.11 14.41
C ARG A 139 -20.57 -12.40 13.95
N ASN A 140 -20.39 -13.45 14.75
CA ASN A 140 -21.19 -14.67 14.68
C ASN A 140 -21.94 -14.82 16.02
N GLY A 141 -23.22 -14.45 16.02
CA GLY A 141 -23.97 -14.27 17.26
C GLY A 141 -23.34 -13.20 18.16
N ASN A 142 -23.05 -13.54 19.40
CA ASN A 142 -22.41 -12.64 20.37
C ASN A 142 -20.86 -12.62 20.28
N ARG A 143 -20.26 -13.45 19.42
CA ARG A 143 -18.80 -13.55 19.29
C ARG A 143 -18.32 -12.66 18.15
N THR A 144 -17.33 -11.79 18.41
CA THR A 144 -16.57 -11.10 17.37
C THR A 144 -15.67 -12.11 16.66
N VAL A 145 -15.78 -12.21 15.34
CA VAL A 145 -14.99 -13.10 14.48
C VAL A 145 -13.74 -12.37 13.95
N GLY A 146 -13.89 -11.08 13.65
CA GLY A 146 -12.83 -10.23 13.12
C GLY A 146 -13.34 -8.82 12.84
N GLU A 147 -12.49 -8.02 12.25
CA GLU A 147 -12.77 -6.66 11.82
C GLU A 147 -12.15 -6.46 10.43
N PHE A 148 -12.82 -5.73 9.57
CA PHE A 148 -12.23 -5.24 8.33
C PHE A 148 -11.79 -3.79 8.53
N ASP A 149 -10.53 -3.48 8.21
CA ASP A 149 -9.97 -2.13 8.37
C ASP A 149 -10.71 -1.12 7.51
N VAL A 150 -10.88 -1.41 6.21
CA VAL A 150 -11.63 -0.57 5.27
C VAL A 150 -12.50 -1.43 4.36
N VAL A 151 -13.76 -1.03 4.20
CA VAL A 151 -14.73 -1.65 3.29
C VAL A 151 -15.26 -0.59 2.32
N LEU A 152 -15.22 -0.89 1.04
CA LEU A 152 -15.66 -0.04 -0.05
C LEU A 152 -16.83 -0.69 -0.77
N LEU A 153 -17.88 0.09 -1.07
CA LEU A 153 -18.94 -0.28 -1.99
C LEU A 153 -18.77 0.54 -3.26
N ARG A 154 -18.55 -0.12 -4.38
CA ARG A 154 -18.43 0.54 -5.67
C ARG A 154 -19.78 0.80 -6.31
N HIS A 155 -19.84 1.69 -7.31
CA HIS A 155 -21.05 1.98 -8.07
C HIS A 155 -21.57 0.77 -8.87
N ASP A 156 -20.69 -0.15 -9.26
CA ASP A 156 -21.05 -1.40 -9.94
C ASP A 156 -21.54 -2.51 -8.99
N GLY A 157 -21.66 -2.20 -7.68
CA GLY A 157 -22.12 -3.13 -6.65
C GLY A 157 -21.03 -4.04 -6.08
N VAL A 158 -19.79 -3.94 -6.56
CA VAL A 158 -18.66 -4.72 -6.02
C VAL A 158 -18.30 -4.20 -4.63
N ILE A 159 -18.08 -5.12 -3.69
CA ILE A 159 -17.52 -4.84 -2.38
C ILE A 159 -16.04 -5.18 -2.39
N GLU A 160 -15.20 -4.19 -2.05
CA GLU A 160 -13.77 -4.38 -1.82
C GLU A 160 -13.48 -4.26 -0.33
N THR A 161 -12.62 -5.13 0.21
CA THR A 161 -12.08 -5.02 1.56
C THR A 161 -10.58 -4.77 1.49
N LEU A 162 -10.09 -3.87 2.34
CA LEU A 162 -8.67 -3.55 2.44
C LEU A 162 -8.22 -3.81 3.89
N GLU A 163 -7.17 -4.60 4.01
CA GLU A 163 -6.38 -4.71 5.23
C GLU A 163 -5.21 -3.73 5.12
N VAL A 164 -5.05 -2.87 6.11
CA VAL A 164 -4.16 -1.72 6.06
C VAL A 164 -3.14 -1.83 7.18
N THR A 165 -1.86 -1.82 6.83
CA THR A 165 -0.80 -1.85 7.84
C THR A 165 0.26 -0.80 7.58
N VAL A 166 0.75 -0.18 8.65
CA VAL A 166 1.89 0.71 8.65
C VAL A 166 2.90 0.23 9.69
N LYS A 167 4.18 0.18 9.32
CA LYS A 167 5.27 -0.18 10.21
C LYS A 167 6.40 0.83 10.06
N TYR A 168 6.95 1.25 11.19
CA TYR A 168 8.18 2.02 11.25
C TYR A 168 9.30 1.09 11.72
N TYR A 169 10.40 1.10 10.98
CA TYR A 169 11.62 0.41 11.34
C TYR A 169 12.70 1.46 11.61
N LEU A 170 13.36 1.35 12.75
CA LEU A 170 14.54 2.13 13.03
C LEU A 170 15.71 1.49 12.27
N ASN A 171 16.22 2.18 11.26
CA ASN A 171 17.47 1.78 10.62
C ASN A 171 18.63 2.26 11.48
N LEU A 172 19.18 1.37 12.28
CA LEU A 172 20.41 1.61 13.03
C LEU A 172 21.56 1.51 12.03
N ARG A 173 22.20 2.65 11.74
CA ARG A 173 23.34 2.68 10.83
C ARG A 173 24.48 1.82 11.39
N PRO A 174 25.25 1.11 10.52
CA PRO A 174 26.41 0.32 10.94
C PRO A 174 27.45 1.10 11.76
N GLU A 175 27.51 2.41 11.56
CA GLU A 175 28.40 3.34 12.29
C GLU A 175 28.15 3.36 13.80
N LEU A 176 27.00 2.86 14.27
CA LEU A 176 26.68 2.75 15.71
C LEU A 176 27.12 1.39 16.30
N GLY A 177 27.76 0.50 15.51
CA GLY A 177 28.27 -0.79 16.00
C GLY A 177 27.18 -1.74 16.52
N ILE A 178 25.93 -1.54 16.10
CA ILE A 178 24.81 -2.40 16.47
C ILE A 178 24.53 -3.29 15.26
N ASP A 179 25.26 -4.40 15.21
CA ASP A 179 24.97 -5.50 14.30
C ASP A 179 23.68 -6.17 14.76
N GLY A 180 22.63 -6.14 13.90
CA GLY A 180 21.32 -6.74 14.15
C GLY A 180 21.30 -8.24 13.89
#